data_6033cb233d04609f8a183ca07c3e87d2
#
_entry.id   6033cb233d04609f8a183ca07c3e87d2
#
_cell.length_a   1.000
_cell.length_b   1.000
_cell.length_c   1.000
_cell.angle_alpha   90.00
_cell.angle_beta   90.00
_cell.angle_gamma   90.00
#
_symmetry.space_group_name_H-M   'P 1'
#
loop_
_entity.id
_entity.type
_entity.pdbx_description
1 polymer ?
#
loop_
_entity_poly.entity_id
_entity_poly.type
_entity_poly.pdbx_seq_one_letter_code
_entity_poly.pdbx_strand_id
1 'polypeptide(L)'
;MDYTNHNTTLRTNKHLKLEERFYVEKRIAAGDSVTAIATVLGRSRTTIYTELKRGSVVQIRQGKVCIVYVADSGQLTYEQQRLGSFNTMKLGSIESFILWVEEKVFKDHWSFDAVVGYANRQCIFARNEMVCTKTLYNYLHQGLLGVKAIDLPLVVRRSMRKSIVRKHKRELGQSIELLDATIETRKEFGHWELDTVRGTKDKTDNVLVTLLERKSRLYVALRCPSARACDVKETLEAWLTTFRKNVELGTICKIITADNRLEFADISELEDEMLLIYFAHPYSAWERGSNERHNGLFRRFIPKGKRIESILEHTLRRTLHWCNNLPRKILHYKTPQEAFLEEVNKIVDLSTVQFYIAI
;
A
#
# COMPACT_ATOMS: atom_id res chain seq x y z
N MET A 1 -36.97 -36.83 -15.52
CA MET A 1 -36.77 -35.40 -15.18
C MET A 1 -35.54 -34.92 -15.91
N ASP A 2 -35.76 -34.22 -17.01
CA ASP A 2 -34.68 -33.70 -17.84
C ASP A 2 -34.09 -32.47 -17.17
N TYR A 3 -32.87 -32.62 -16.67
CA TYR A 3 -32.08 -31.45 -16.26
C TYR A 3 -31.50 -30.76 -17.52
N THR A 4 -32.27 -29.89 -18.12
CA THR A 4 -31.79 -28.96 -19.14
C THR A 4 -30.92 -27.90 -18.46
N ASN A 5 -29.62 -28.15 -18.38
CA ASN A 5 -28.66 -27.24 -17.83
C ASN A 5 -28.19 -26.28 -18.97
N HIS A 6 -28.79 -25.11 -19.07
CA HIS A 6 -28.55 -24.08 -20.11
C HIS A 6 -27.23 -23.31 -19.98
N ASN A 7 -26.23 -23.84 -19.29
CA ASN A 7 -24.94 -23.13 -19.12
C ASN A 7 -23.78 -24.00 -19.58
N THR A 8 -23.63 -24.15 -20.91
CA THR A 8 -22.53 -24.87 -21.59
C THR A 8 -21.26 -24.04 -21.73
N THR A 9 -20.93 -23.14 -20.82
CA THR A 9 -19.59 -22.55 -20.77
C THR A 9 -18.60 -23.63 -20.37
N LEU A 10 -17.68 -24.00 -21.26
CA LEU A 10 -16.58 -24.92 -21.02
C LEU A 10 -15.87 -24.55 -19.71
N ARG A 11 -15.97 -25.39 -18.70
CA ARG A 11 -15.32 -25.23 -17.40
C ARG A 11 -13.85 -25.68 -17.51
N THR A 12 -13.05 -24.90 -18.24
CA THR A 12 -11.61 -25.11 -18.35
C THR A 12 -10.90 -24.83 -17.02
N ASN A 13 -9.86 -25.58 -16.72
CA ASN A 13 -8.99 -25.44 -15.54
C ASN A 13 -9.65 -25.62 -14.16
N LYS A 14 -10.80 -26.28 -14.09
CA LYS A 14 -11.44 -26.66 -12.81
C LYS A 14 -11.50 -28.18 -12.67
N HIS A 15 -11.16 -28.67 -11.50
CA HIS A 15 -11.27 -30.11 -11.18
C HIS A 15 -12.75 -30.55 -11.11
N LEU A 16 -12.99 -31.84 -11.32
CA LEU A 16 -14.33 -32.45 -11.13
C LEU A 16 -14.71 -32.34 -9.65
N LYS A 17 -15.96 -31.98 -9.40
CA LYS A 17 -16.56 -32.03 -8.07
C LYS A 17 -17.03 -33.47 -7.77
N LEU A 18 -17.28 -33.79 -6.50
CA LEU A 18 -17.78 -35.10 -6.08
C LEU A 18 -19.11 -35.46 -6.77
N GLU A 19 -20.03 -34.51 -6.89
CA GLU A 19 -21.32 -34.67 -7.58
C GLU A 19 -21.15 -35.01 -9.06
N GLU A 20 -20.16 -34.38 -9.73
CA GLU A 20 -19.83 -34.68 -11.13
C GLU A 20 -19.23 -36.10 -11.26
N ARG A 21 -18.48 -36.57 -10.26
CA ARG A 21 -17.96 -37.94 -10.20
C ARG A 21 -19.07 -38.97 -10.03
N PHE A 22 -20.04 -38.73 -9.15
CA PHE A 22 -21.22 -39.58 -9.03
C PHE A 22 -22.06 -39.60 -10.32
N TYR A 23 -22.17 -38.49 -11.02
CA TYR A 23 -22.81 -38.49 -12.33
C TYR A 23 -22.06 -39.37 -13.33
N VAL A 24 -20.71 -39.25 -13.40
CA VAL A 24 -19.88 -40.15 -14.26
C VAL A 24 -20.11 -41.59 -13.91
N GLU A 25 -20.12 -42.00 -12.63
CA GLU A 25 -20.34 -43.35 -12.17
C GLU A 25 -21.67 -43.90 -12.67
N LYS A 26 -22.76 -43.20 -12.43
CA LYS A 26 -24.11 -43.62 -12.83
C LYS A 26 -24.24 -43.73 -14.34
N ARG A 27 -23.64 -42.82 -15.11
CA ARG A 27 -23.78 -42.84 -16.58
C ARG A 27 -22.90 -43.88 -17.24
N ILE A 28 -21.71 -44.15 -16.72
CA ILE A 28 -20.86 -45.24 -17.17
C ILE A 28 -21.53 -46.58 -16.87
N ALA A 29 -22.12 -46.76 -15.66
CA ALA A 29 -22.86 -47.98 -15.31
C ALA A 29 -24.11 -48.20 -16.19
N ALA A 30 -24.73 -47.13 -16.69
CA ALA A 30 -25.84 -47.17 -17.64
C ALA A 30 -25.41 -47.43 -19.10
N GLY A 31 -24.10 -47.51 -19.40
CA GLY A 31 -23.57 -47.80 -20.72
C GLY A 31 -23.36 -46.54 -21.62
N ASP A 32 -23.42 -45.35 -21.07
CA ASP A 32 -23.22 -44.14 -21.86
C ASP A 32 -21.77 -43.98 -22.33
N SER A 33 -21.62 -43.38 -23.49
CA SER A 33 -20.29 -43.10 -24.01
C SER A 33 -19.58 -41.95 -23.26
N VAL A 34 -18.26 -42.04 -23.12
CA VAL A 34 -17.45 -40.99 -22.52
C VAL A 34 -17.65 -39.61 -23.19
N THR A 35 -17.91 -39.62 -24.50
CA THR A 35 -18.19 -38.40 -25.26
C THR A 35 -19.50 -37.74 -24.81
N ALA A 36 -20.57 -38.51 -24.62
CA ALA A 36 -21.86 -38.00 -24.15
C ALA A 36 -21.73 -37.40 -22.73
N ILE A 37 -21.06 -38.13 -21.83
CA ILE A 37 -20.81 -37.67 -20.45
C ILE A 37 -19.99 -36.36 -20.44
N ALA A 38 -18.93 -36.31 -21.25
CA ALA A 38 -18.08 -35.14 -21.35
C ALA A 38 -18.84 -33.88 -21.84
N THR A 39 -19.73 -34.05 -22.82
CA THR A 39 -20.58 -33.00 -23.36
C THR A 39 -21.54 -32.46 -22.30
N VAL A 40 -22.23 -33.34 -21.56
CA VAL A 40 -23.17 -32.90 -20.51
C VAL A 40 -22.47 -32.17 -19.38
N LEU A 41 -21.28 -32.62 -18.96
CA LEU A 41 -20.51 -31.98 -17.90
C LEU A 41 -19.74 -30.72 -18.36
N GLY A 42 -19.72 -30.42 -19.66
CA GLY A 42 -18.93 -29.33 -20.23
C GLY A 42 -17.41 -29.52 -20.00
N ARG A 43 -16.95 -30.79 -20.07
CA ARG A 43 -15.55 -31.20 -19.86
C ARG A 43 -14.95 -31.82 -21.12
N SER A 44 -13.62 -31.83 -21.18
CA SER A 44 -12.95 -32.54 -22.26
C SER A 44 -13.09 -34.09 -22.07
N ARG A 45 -13.11 -34.84 -23.16
CA ARG A 45 -13.07 -36.31 -23.13
C ARG A 45 -11.87 -36.86 -22.35
N THR A 46 -10.72 -36.22 -22.53
CA THR A 46 -9.47 -36.54 -21.80
C THR A 46 -9.62 -36.42 -20.29
N THR A 47 -10.37 -35.40 -19.82
CA THR A 47 -10.67 -35.21 -18.38
C THR A 47 -11.47 -36.44 -17.85
N ILE A 48 -12.49 -36.90 -18.58
CA ILE A 48 -13.30 -38.03 -18.15
C ILE A 48 -12.47 -39.34 -18.20
N TYR A 49 -11.67 -39.56 -19.24
CA TYR A 49 -10.79 -40.75 -19.28
C TYR A 49 -9.77 -40.74 -18.12
N THR A 50 -9.19 -39.59 -17.80
CA THR A 50 -8.27 -39.48 -16.68
C THR A 50 -8.97 -39.77 -15.34
N GLU A 51 -10.21 -39.33 -15.19
CA GLU A 51 -11.02 -39.60 -14.00
C GLU A 51 -11.42 -41.08 -13.89
N LEU A 52 -11.83 -41.68 -14.98
CA LEU A 52 -12.12 -43.12 -15.01
C LEU A 52 -10.89 -43.93 -14.60
N LYS A 53 -9.70 -43.62 -15.13
CA LYS A 53 -8.45 -44.24 -14.71
C LYS A 53 -8.16 -44.08 -13.22
N ARG A 54 -8.48 -42.89 -12.67
CA ARG A 54 -8.24 -42.53 -11.26
C ARG A 54 -9.13 -43.31 -10.30
N GLY A 55 -10.43 -43.46 -10.62
CA GLY A 55 -11.43 -44.05 -9.74
C GLY A 55 -11.78 -45.49 -10.05
N SER A 56 -11.11 -46.14 -11.02
CA SER A 56 -11.36 -47.55 -11.35
C SER A 56 -10.79 -48.47 -10.29
N VAL A 57 -11.62 -49.37 -9.80
CA VAL A 57 -11.27 -50.41 -8.81
C VAL A 57 -11.63 -51.78 -9.35
N VAL A 58 -10.85 -52.76 -8.94
CA VAL A 58 -11.14 -54.19 -9.26
C VAL A 58 -12.18 -54.70 -8.29
N GLN A 59 -13.27 -55.20 -8.80
CA GLN A 59 -14.34 -55.86 -8.02
C GLN A 59 -14.61 -57.27 -8.51
N ILE A 60 -15.00 -58.15 -7.62
CA ILE A 60 -15.47 -59.51 -7.98
C ILE A 60 -17.00 -59.49 -7.93
N ARG A 61 -17.62 -59.64 -9.10
CA ARG A 61 -19.09 -59.75 -9.22
C ARG A 61 -19.45 -61.15 -9.78
N GLN A 62 -20.27 -61.89 -9.06
CA GLN A 62 -20.68 -63.23 -9.45
C GLN A 62 -19.51 -64.15 -9.83
N GLY A 63 -18.41 -64.12 -9.05
CA GLY A 63 -17.21 -64.93 -9.30
C GLY A 63 -16.32 -64.44 -10.46
N LYS A 64 -16.67 -63.34 -11.15
CA LYS A 64 -15.87 -62.75 -12.24
C LYS A 64 -15.21 -61.45 -11.79
N VAL A 65 -13.94 -61.34 -12.11
CA VAL A 65 -13.17 -60.07 -11.88
C VAL A 65 -13.61 -59.03 -12.91
N CYS A 66 -14.05 -57.85 -12.45
CA CYS A 66 -14.43 -56.73 -13.29
C CYS A 66 -13.81 -55.42 -12.77
N ILE A 67 -13.51 -54.50 -13.67
CA ILE A 67 -13.03 -53.18 -13.34
C ILE A 67 -14.23 -52.23 -13.37
N VAL A 68 -14.51 -51.57 -12.25
CA VAL A 68 -15.65 -50.66 -12.09
C VAL A 68 -15.15 -49.30 -11.64
N TYR A 69 -15.67 -48.25 -12.23
CA TYR A 69 -15.42 -46.90 -11.75
C TYR A 69 -16.28 -46.61 -10.52
N VAL A 70 -15.66 -46.08 -9.46
CA VAL A 70 -16.31 -45.70 -8.20
C VAL A 70 -15.96 -44.26 -7.90
N ALA A 71 -16.96 -43.38 -7.75
CA ALA A 71 -16.81 -41.95 -7.54
C ALA A 71 -16.00 -41.61 -6.28
N ASP A 72 -16.28 -42.33 -5.18
CA ASP A 72 -15.55 -42.12 -3.92
C ASP A 72 -14.06 -42.49 -4.04
N SER A 73 -13.74 -43.59 -4.75
CA SER A 73 -12.34 -43.96 -5.02
C SER A 73 -11.64 -42.91 -5.87
N GLY A 74 -12.33 -42.35 -6.87
CA GLY A 74 -11.83 -41.22 -7.66
C GLY A 74 -11.59 -39.97 -6.84
N GLN A 75 -12.47 -39.67 -5.90
CA GLN A 75 -12.34 -38.54 -4.98
C GLN A 75 -11.16 -38.73 -4.01
N LEU A 76 -11.07 -39.90 -3.37
CA LEU A 76 -9.96 -40.19 -2.44
C LEU A 76 -8.59 -40.13 -3.14
N THR A 77 -8.47 -40.73 -4.31
CA THR A 77 -7.23 -40.67 -5.11
C THR A 77 -6.91 -39.26 -5.52
N TYR A 78 -7.91 -38.44 -5.88
CA TYR A 78 -7.71 -37.00 -6.16
C TYR A 78 -7.22 -36.27 -4.95
N GLU A 79 -7.82 -36.45 -3.77
CA GLU A 79 -7.42 -35.78 -2.53
C GLU A 79 -6.00 -36.15 -2.12
N GLN A 80 -5.64 -37.46 -2.20
CA GLN A 80 -4.26 -37.90 -1.92
C GLN A 80 -3.24 -37.28 -2.86
N GLN A 81 -3.53 -37.23 -4.17
CA GLN A 81 -2.65 -36.56 -5.14
C GLN A 81 -2.56 -35.05 -4.88
N ARG A 82 -3.63 -34.40 -4.39
CA ARG A 82 -3.63 -32.98 -4.03
C ARG A 82 -2.80 -32.71 -2.80
N LEU A 83 -2.77 -33.60 -1.81
CA LEU A 83 -1.88 -33.41 -0.63
C LEU A 83 -0.42 -33.29 -1.05
N GLY A 84 0.04 -34.03 -2.06
CA GLY A 84 1.39 -33.89 -2.61
C GLY A 84 1.61 -32.66 -3.52
N SER A 85 0.54 -31.97 -3.91
CA SER A 85 0.61 -30.82 -4.83
C SER A 85 0.79 -29.47 -4.10
N PHE A 86 0.66 -29.43 -2.79
CA PHE A 86 0.88 -28.22 -2.01
C PHE A 86 2.37 -28.09 -1.67
N ASN A 87 2.91 -26.88 -1.91
CA ASN A 87 4.22 -26.57 -1.36
C ASN A 87 4.18 -26.70 0.17
N THR A 88 5.15 -27.40 0.72
CA THR A 88 5.33 -27.51 2.18
C THR A 88 5.48 -26.11 2.78
N MET A 89 4.92 -25.93 3.98
CA MET A 89 5.06 -24.68 4.71
C MET A 89 6.52 -24.41 4.98
N LYS A 90 7.02 -23.23 4.56
CA LYS A 90 8.42 -22.85 4.73
C LYS A 90 8.75 -22.31 6.13
N LEU A 91 7.80 -22.28 7.07
CA LEU A 91 7.92 -21.54 8.33
C LEU A 91 9.20 -21.89 9.09
N GLY A 92 9.54 -23.16 9.21
CA GLY A 92 10.73 -23.60 9.94
C GLY A 92 12.05 -23.27 9.22
N SER A 93 12.04 -23.12 7.90
CA SER A 93 13.25 -22.78 7.13
C SER A 93 13.50 -21.28 6.99
N ILE A 94 12.57 -20.43 7.45
CA ILE A 94 12.61 -18.96 7.31
C ILE A 94 12.46 -18.26 8.66
N GLU A 95 12.82 -18.92 9.76
CA GLU A 95 12.65 -18.40 11.12
C GLU A 95 13.31 -17.04 11.31
N SER A 96 14.54 -16.86 10.86
CA SER A 96 15.27 -15.58 10.94
C SER A 96 14.54 -14.45 10.22
N PHE A 97 13.94 -14.75 9.06
CA PHE A 97 13.14 -13.79 8.34
C PHE A 97 11.86 -13.43 9.10
N ILE A 98 11.18 -14.41 9.70
CA ILE A 98 9.95 -14.16 10.48
C ILE A 98 10.25 -13.30 11.71
N LEU A 99 11.31 -13.61 12.47
CA LEU A 99 11.73 -12.79 13.61
C LEU A 99 12.03 -11.35 13.20
N TRP A 100 12.72 -11.17 12.08
CA TRP A 100 13.00 -9.84 11.54
C TRP A 100 11.72 -9.12 11.10
N VAL A 101 10.75 -9.82 10.46
CA VAL A 101 9.44 -9.25 10.10
C VAL A 101 8.71 -8.77 11.35
N GLU A 102 8.66 -9.58 12.41
CA GLU A 102 8.01 -9.24 13.66
C GLU A 102 8.67 -8.04 14.33
N GLU A 103 10.00 -7.99 14.34
CA GLU A 103 10.75 -6.83 14.85
C GLU A 103 10.37 -5.55 14.11
N LYS A 104 10.33 -5.57 12.76
CA LYS A 104 9.98 -4.41 11.94
C LYS A 104 8.53 -3.98 12.13
N VAL A 105 7.62 -4.90 12.36
CA VAL A 105 6.22 -4.57 12.66
C VAL A 105 6.08 -3.95 14.05
N PHE A 106 6.66 -4.54 15.07
CA PHE A 106 6.50 -4.07 16.45
C PHE A 106 7.31 -2.80 16.78
N LYS A 107 8.56 -2.72 16.33
CA LYS A 107 9.42 -1.56 16.63
C LYS A 107 9.23 -0.42 15.65
N ASP A 108 9.20 -0.73 14.34
CA ASP A 108 9.21 0.27 13.29
C ASP A 108 7.80 0.53 12.71
N HIS A 109 6.78 -0.22 13.16
CA HIS A 109 5.39 -0.14 12.69
C HIS A 109 5.25 -0.23 11.16
N TRP A 110 6.09 -1.05 10.53
CA TRP A 110 6.04 -1.27 9.09
C TRP A 110 4.91 -2.22 8.72
N SER A 111 4.38 -2.08 7.49
CA SER A 111 3.48 -3.08 6.91
C SER A 111 4.27 -4.25 6.34
N PHE A 112 3.66 -5.41 6.20
CA PHE A 112 4.30 -6.57 5.54
C PHE A 112 4.79 -6.24 4.13
N ASP A 113 4.08 -5.37 3.38
CA ASP A 113 4.50 -4.94 2.05
C ASP A 113 5.81 -4.13 2.10
N ALA A 114 5.93 -3.21 3.07
CA ALA A 114 7.14 -2.43 3.28
C ALA A 114 8.32 -3.32 3.69
N VAL A 115 8.08 -4.26 4.62
CA VAL A 115 9.11 -5.20 5.12
C VAL A 115 9.64 -6.06 3.97
N VAL A 116 8.77 -6.78 3.27
CA VAL A 116 9.18 -7.66 2.16
C VAL A 116 9.85 -6.89 1.04
N GLY A 117 9.31 -5.74 0.68
CA GLY A 117 9.85 -4.91 -0.39
C GLY A 117 11.23 -4.35 -0.07
N TYR A 118 11.43 -3.90 1.16
CA TYR A 118 12.72 -3.41 1.64
C TYR A 118 13.76 -4.54 1.73
N ALA A 119 13.38 -5.70 2.27
CA ALA A 119 14.26 -6.87 2.32
C ALA A 119 14.75 -7.30 0.93
N ASN A 120 13.83 -7.33 -0.05
CA ASN A 120 14.19 -7.65 -1.44
C ASN A 120 15.14 -6.59 -2.05
N ARG A 121 14.86 -5.31 -1.81
CA ARG A 121 15.67 -4.21 -2.36
C ARG A 121 17.09 -4.22 -1.79
N GLN A 122 17.23 -4.46 -0.48
CA GLN A 122 18.51 -4.45 0.22
C GLN A 122 19.21 -5.82 0.21
N CYS A 123 18.60 -6.84 -0.44
CA CYS A 123 19.12 -8.21 -0.47
C CYS A 123 19.48 -8.76 0.92
N ILE A 124 18.65 -8.44 1.96
CA ILE A 124 18.90 -8.82 3.36
C ILE A 124 18.82 -10.34 3.53
N PHE A 125 17.89 -10.98 2.81
CA PHE A 125 17.68 -12.43 2.84
C PHE A 125 17.73 -12.98 1.42
N ALA A 126 18.20 -14.20 1.26
CA ALA A 126 18.10 -14.90 -0.02
C ALA A 126 16.65 -15.24 -0.35
N ARG A 127 16.30 -15.38 -1.62
CA ARG A 127 14.93 -15.60 -2.09
C ARG A 127 14.27 -16.88 -1.54
N ASN A 128 15.06 -17.89 -1.22
CA ASN A 128 14.59 -19.13 -0.58
C ASN A 128 14.37 -18.99 0.93
N GLU A 129 15.01 -17.99 1.57
CA GLU A 129 14.94 -17.71 3.01
C GLU A 129 13.83 -16.73 3.38
N MET A 130 13.05 -16.26 2.42
CA MET A 130 11.96 -15.33 2.64
C MET A 130 10.69 -15.75 1.90
N VAL A 131 9.57 -15.16 2.28
CA VAL A 131 8.27 -15.34 1.62
C VAL A 131 7.68 -14.01 1.16
N CYS A 132 6.75 -14.09 0.22
CA CYS A 132 6.07 -12.88 -0.28
C CYS A 132 5.05 -12.35 0.73
N THR A 133 4.66 -11.09 0.55
CA THR A 133 3.67 -10.37 1.37
C THR A 133 2.37 -11.17 1.55
N LYS A 134 1.87 -11.81 0.48
CA LYS A 134 0.64 -12.61 0.54
C LYS A 134 0.78 -13.81 1.49
N THR A 135 1.94 -14.47 1.48
CA THR A 135 2.21 -15.60 2.37
C THR A 135 2.26 -15.16 3.82
N LEU A 136 2.85 -13.99 4.14
CA LEU A 136 2.84 -13.43 5.49
C LEU A 136 1.41 -13.14 5.97
N TYR A 137 0.53 -12.60 5.12
CA TYR A 137 -0.89 -12.44 5.47
C TYR A 137 -1.59 -13.77 5.70
N ASN A 138 -1.28 -14.82 4.91
CA ASN A 138 -1.83 -16.15 5.15
C ASN A 138 -1.36 -16.72 6.50
N TYR A 139 -0.09 -16.57 6.85
CA TYR A 139 0.44 -16.98 8.15
C TYR A 139 -0.20 -16.21 9.31
N LEU A 140 -0.42 -14.90 9.12
CA LEU A 140 -1.15 -14.06 10.08
C LEU A 140 -2.56 -14.60 10.34
N HIS A 141 -3.33 -14.90 9.27
CA HIS A 141 -4.70 -15.41 9.38
C HIS A 141 -4.77 -16.81 9.99
N GLN A 142 -3.71 -17.60 9.85
CA GLN A 142 -3.58 -18.92 10.45
C GLN A 142 -3.06 -18.87 11.89
N GLY A 143 -2.72 -17.67 12.43
CA GLY A 143 -2.18 -17.52 13.78
C GLY A 143 -0.76 -18.05 13.96
N LEU A 144 0.02 -18.14 12.88
CA LEU A 144 1.38 -18.69 12.88
C LEU A 144 2.47 -17.63 13.15
N LEU A 145 2.10 -16.38 13.28
CA LEU A 145 2.98 -15.25 13.60
C LEU A 145 2.66 -14.72 14.99
N GLY A 146 3.66 -14.15 15.66
CA GLY A 146 3.46 -13.36 16.89
C GLY A 146 2.70 -12.05 16.63
N VAL A 147 2.76 -11.53 15.40
CA VAL A 147 2.02 -10.35 14.95
C VAL A 147 0.53 -10.66 14.82
N LYS A 148 -0.32 -9.76 15.29
CA LYS A 148 -1.77 -9.81 15.14
C LYS A 148 -2.25 -8.77 14.11
N ALA A 149 -3.47 -8.94 13.59
CA ALA A 149 -4.05 -7.99 12.62
C ALA A 149 -4.13 -6.55 13.16
N ILE A 150 -4.28 -6.37 14.49
CA ILE A 150 -4.34 -5.05 15.12
C ILE A 150 -2.99 -4.32 15.12
N ASP A 151 -1.88 -5.06 15.06
CA ASP A 151 -0.53 -4.49 15.06
C ASP A 151 -0.16 -3.91 13.69
N LEU A 152 -0.90 -4.32 12.65
CA LEU A 152 -0.65 -3.88 11.29
C LEU A 152 -1.36 -2.54 10.96
N PRO A 153 -0.68 -1.63 10.25
CA PRO A 153 -1.28 -0.39 9.83
C PRO A 153 -2.49 -0.64 8.91
N LEU A 154 -3.61 0.04 9.17
CA LEU A 154 -4.81 0.10 8.32
C LEU A 154 -5.71 -1.15 8.26
N VAL A 155 -5.38 -2.27 8.91
CA VAL A 155 -6.21 -3.48 8.87
C VAL A 155 -7.55 -3.27 9.57
N VAL A 156 -7.62 -2.41 10.58
CA VAL A 156 -8.83 -2.12 11.38
C VAL A 156 -9.41 -0.72 11.06
N ARG A 157 -9.36 -0.27 9.83
CA ARG A 157 -9.89 1.05 9.47
C ARG A 157 -11.41 1.00 9.31
N ARG A 158 -12.16 1.73 10.16
CA ARG A 158 -13.60 1.95 9.98
C ARG A 158 -13.85 2.92 8.83
N SER A 159 -14.84 2.63 7.98
CA SER A 159 -15.34 3.56 6.97
C SER A 159 -15.90 4.82 7.65
N MET A 160 -15.39 5.99 7.30
CA MET A 160 -15.93 7.26 7.78
C MET A 160 -17.10 7.70 6.90
N ARG A 161 -18.16 8.27 7.51
CA ARG A 161 -19.27 8.89 6.79
C ARG A 161 -18.75 10.07 5.96
N LYS A 162 -19.22 10.18 4.72
CA LYS A 162 -18.90 11.33 3.85
C LYS A 162 -19.53 12.60 4.46
N SER A 163 -18.73 13.64 4.69
CA SER A 163 -19.22 14.96 5.08
C SER A 163 -19.68 15.74 3.86
N ILE A 164 -20.74 16.52 4.02
CA ILE A 164 -21.22 17.46 2.98
C ILE A 164 -20.28 18.67 3.00
N VAL A 165 -19.66 18.97 1.87
CA VAL A 165 -18.71 20.07 1.70
C VAL A 165 -19.47 21.32 1.25
N ARG A 166 -19.26 22.46 1.94
CA ARG A 166 -19.79 23.77 1.53
C ARG A 166 -18.84 24.46 0.57
N LYS A 167 -19.37 25.06 -0.49
CA LYS A 167 -18.58 25.77 -1.52
C LYS A 167 -18.20 27.18 -1.06
N HIS A 168 -16.90 27.53 -1.01
CA HIS A 168 -16.40 28.91 -0.89
C HIS A 168 -15.71 29.31 -2.19
N LYS A 169 -15.97 30.56 -2.63
CA LYS A 169 -15.39 31.13 -3.86
C LYS A 169 -14.35 32.17 -3.48
N ARG A 170 -13.14 31.79 -3.06
CA ARG A 170 -12.01 32.75 -2.92
C ARG A 170 -10.80 32.17 -3.63
N GLU A 171 -10.12 33.03 -4.37
CA GLU A 171 -8.82 32.78 -5.00
C GLU A 171 -7.81 33.74 -4.33
N LEU A 172 -6.72 33.18 -3.77
CA LEU A 172 -5.74 33.93 -2.99
C LEU A 172 -4.48 34.30 -3.77
N GLY A 173 -4.29 33.80 -5.00
CA GLY A 173 -3.10 34.03 -5.81
C GLY A 173 -3.15 33.31 -7.15
N GLN A 174 -1.99 32.95 -7.70
CA GLN A 174 -1.91 32.26 -8.99
C GLN A 174 -2.58 30.88 -8.90
N SER A 175 -3.47 30.61 -9.87
CA SER A 175 -4.18 29.31 -9.93
C SER A 175 -3.23 28.17 -10.33
N ILE A 176 -3.46 26.99 -9.77
CA ILE A 176 -2.76 25.76 -10.12
C ILE A 176 -2.91 25.39 -11.61
N GLU A 177 -3.91 25.94 -12.31
CA GLU A 177 -4.11 25.76 -13.77
C GLU A 177 -2.95 26.31 -14.60
N LEU A 178 -2.23 27.30 -14.07
CA LEU A 178 -1.04 27.86 -14.70
C LEU A 178 0.20 26.99 -14.51
N LEU A 179 0.07 25.95 -13.70
CA LEU A 179 1.15 25.00 -13.43
C LEU A 179 1.36 24.11 -14.68
N ASP A 180 2.60 23.94 -15.10
CA ASP A 180 2.94 23.04 -16.20
C ASP A 180 2.46 21.62 -15.87
N ALA A 181 1.75 20.97 -16.82
CA ALA A 181 1.25 19.60 -16.68
C ALA A 181 2.37 18.58 -16.40
N THR A 182 3.62 18.88 -16.72
CA THR A 182 4.79 18.07 -16.39
C THR A 182 4.98 17.91 -14.88
N ILE A 183 4.58 18.91 -14.10
CA ILE A 183 4.70 18.96 -12.63
C ILE A 183 3.75 17.95 -11.98
N GLU A 184 2.59 17.69 -12.57
CA GLU A 184 1.66 16.66 -12.11
C GLU A 184 2.26 15.25 -12.20
N THR A 185 3.20 15.03 -13.12
CA THR A 185 3.88 13.73 -13.28
C THR A 185 4.75 13.37 -12.07
N ARG A 186 5.07 14.32 -11.19
CA ARG A 186 5.91 14.15 -9.98
C ARG A 186 7.33 13.65 -10.28
N LYS A 187 7.82 13.93 -11.47
CA LYS A 187 9.17 13.52 -11.91
C LYS A 187 10.23 14.57 -11.60
N GLU A 188 9.82 15.81 -11.47
CA GLU A 188 10.70 16.91 -11.15
C GLU A 188 10.84 17.08 -9.63
N PHE A 189 12.06 17.39 -9.19
CA PHE A 189 12.40 17.64 -7.78
C PHE A 189 12.29 19.13 -7.44
N GLY A 190 11.93 19.43 -6.18
CA GLY A 190 11.79 20.78 -5.68
C GLY A 190 10.36 21.31 -5.68
N HIS A 191 9.37 20.45 -5.89
CA HIS A 191 7.95 20.81 -5.82
C HIS A 191 7.32 20.34 -4.51
N TRP A 192 6.84 21.30 -3.71
CA TRP A 192 6.34 21.07 -2.37
C TRP A 192 4.83 21.31 -2.26
N GLU A 193 4.14 20.45 -1.53
CA GLU A 193 2.74 20.63 -1.13
C GLU A 193 2.72 21.17 0.31
N LEU A 194 2.12 22.33 0.51
CA LEU A 194 2.00 23.01 1.80
C LEU A 194 0.62 22.78 2.41
N ASP A 195 0.54 22.41 3.69
CA ASP A 195 -0.71 22.26 4.44
C ASP A 195 -0.49 22.63 5.91
N THR A 196 -1.57 22.70 6.69
CA THR A 196 -1.50 22.86 8.14
C THR A 196 -2.15 21.71 8.87
N VAL A 197 -1.51 21.28 9.96
CA VAL A 197 -2.02 20.27 10.86
C VAL A 197 -2.39 20.91 12.20
N ARG A 198 -3.69 20.98 12.51
CA ARG A 198 -4.22 21.53 13.76
C ARG A 198 -4.47 20.41 14.77
N GLY A 199 -4.10 20.61 16.03
CA GLY A 199 -4.35 19.70 17.13
C GLY A 199 -5.82 19.75 17.57
N THR A 200 -6.21 20.88 18.09
CA THR A 200 -7.55 21.18 18.60
C THR A 200 -8.26 22.20 17.70
N LYS A 201 -9.49 22.56 18.07
CA LYS A 201 -10.22 23.69 17.45
C LYS A 201 -9.90 25.02 18.11
N ASP A 202 -9.11 25.00 19.17
CA ASP A 202 -8.70 26.21 19.89
C ASP A 202 -7.80 27.05 18.98
N LYS A 203 -8.15 28.32 18.83
CA LYS A 203 -7.40 29.29 18.01
C LYS A 203 -6.08 29.74 18.65
N THR A 204 -5.93 29.51 19.94
CA THR A 204 -4.71 29.85 20.71
C THR A 204 -3.68 28.73 20.68
N ASP A 205 -4.04 27.53 20.17
CA ASP A 205 -3.10 26.42 20.07
C ASP A 205 -2.15 26.62 18.89
N ASN A 206 -0.93 26.18 19.05
CA ASN A 206 0.04 26.11 17.96
C ASN A 206 -0.51 25.24 16.83
N VAL A 207 0.00 25.48 15.63
CA VAL A 207 -0.27 24.61 14.47
C VAL A 207 1.05 24.07 13.92
N LEU A 208 0.98 23.01 13.13
CA LEU A 208 2.14 22.57 12.37
C LEU A 208 1.95 22.95 10.90
N VAL A 209 2.87 23.72 10.38
CA VAL A 209 3.02 23.97 8.96
C VAL A 209 3.73 22.75 8.38
N THR A 210 3.12 22.06 7.45
CA THR A 210 3.62 20.81 6.88
C THR A 210 3.94 20.97 5.41
N LEU A 211 5.09 20.45 5.01
CA LEU A 211 5.55 20.47 3.63
C LEU A 211 5.85 19.04 3.19
N LEU A 212 5.42 18.70 2.00
CA LEU A 212 5.67 17.41 1.38
C LEU A 212 6.31 17.60 0.01
N GLU A 213 7.55 17.14 -0.16
CA GLU A 213 8.18 17.14 -1.46
C GLU A 213 7.55 16.05 -2.35
N ARG A 214 7.11 16.42 -3.57
CA ARG A 214 6.22 15.59 -4.40
C ARG A 214 6.90 14.37 -5.01
N LYS A 215 8.21 14.43 -5.32
CA LYS A 215 8.99 13.36 -5.93
C LYS A 215 9.50 12.36 -4.89
N SER A 216 10.24 12.84 -3.91
CA SER A 216 10.88 12.02 -2.87
C SER A 216 9.94 11.61 -1.75
N ARG A 217 8.80 12.31 -1.60
CA ARG A 217 7.86 12.13 -0.49
C ARG A 217 8.42 12.51 0.87
N LEU A 218 9.51 13.29 0.91
CA LEU A 218 10.02 13.84 2.16
C LEU A 218 8.96 14.72 2.81
N TYR A 219 8.74 14.52 4.09
CA TYR A 219 7.74 15.23 4.88
C TYR A 219 8.40 16.03 5.98
N VAL A 220 8.11 17.32 6.01
CA VAL A 220 8.59 18.29 7.00
C VAL A 220 7.39 18.81 7.79
N ALA A 221 7.54 19.06 9.08
CA ALA A 221 6.52 19.72 9.90
C ALA A 221 7.21 20.74 10.83
N LEU A 222 6.83 21.99 10.67
CA LEU A 222 7.37 23.12 11.40
C LEU A 222 6.34 23.60 12.42
N ARG A 223 6.78 23.86 13.65
CA ARG A 223 5.92 24.43 14.67
C ARG A 223 5.67 25.91 14.36
N CYS A 224 4.40 26.28 14.29
CA CYS A 224 3.97 27.65 14.05
C CYS A 224 3.11 28.12 15.25
N PRO A 225 3.31 29.34 15.77
CA PRO A 225 2.62 29.83 16.95
C PRO A 225 1.10 29.86 16.81
N SER A 226 0.60 30.18 15.62
CA SER A 226 -0.83 30.18 15.35
C SER A 226 -1.14 29.89 13.88
N ALA A 227 -2.42 29.79 13.52
CA ALA A 227 -2.87 29.66 12.13
C ALA A 227 -3.16 31.02 11.48
N ARG A 228 -2.53 32.10 11.92
CA ARG A 228 -2.60 33.40 11.25
C ARG A 228 -1.71 33.40 10.02
N ALA A 229 -2.10 34.15 8.99
CA ALA A 229 -1.34 34.19 7.74
C ALA A 229 0.09 34.74 7.96
N CYS A 230 0.26 35.75 8.79
CA CYS A 230 1.58 36.29 9.15
C CYS A 230 2.48 35.25 9.84
N ASP A 231 1.96 34.48 10.82
CA ASP A 231 2.75 33.51 11.57
C ASP A 231 3.16 32.32 10.67
N VAL A 232 2.27 31.90 9.76
CA VAL A 232 2.55 30.86 8.77
C VAL A 232 3.60 31.32 7.78
N LYS A 233 3.50 32.56 7.29
CA LYS A 233 4.50 33.19 6.41
C LYS A 233 5.86 33.23 7.07
N GLU A 234 5.97 33.81 8.29
CA GLU A 234 7.23 33.92 9.04
C GLU A 234 7.87 32.53 9.28
N THR A 235 7.05 31.52 9.65
CA THR A 235 7.52 30.14 9.85
C THR A 235 8.08 29.55 8.56
N LEU A 236 7.42 29.80 7.43
CA LEU A 236 7.85 29.31 6.13
C LEU A 236 9.11 30.05 5.65
N GLU A 237 9.17 31.34 5.84
CA GLU A 237 10.34 32.20 5.50
C GLU A 237 11.59 31.76 6.26
N ALA A 238 11.47 31.54 7.58
CA ALA A 238 12.56 31.03 8.40
C ALA A 238 13.09 29.68 7.89
N TRP A 239 12.20 28.76 7.46
CA TRP A 239 12.58 27.49 6.87
C TRP A 239 13.26 27.67 5.50
N LEU A 240 12.72 28.50 4.62
CA LEU A 240 13.30 28.81 3.31
C LEU A 240 14.68 29.43 3.42
N THR A 241 14.90 30.29 4.41
CA THR A 241 16.20 30.96 4.66
C THR A 241 17.31 29.93 4.92
N THR A 242 17.00 28.74 5.45
CA THR A 242 17.99 27.69 5.66
C THR A 242 18.58 27.17 4.34
N PHE A 243 17.80 27.18 3.27
CA PHE A 243 18.22 26.74 1.93
C PHE A 243 18.82 27.90 1.11
N ARG A 244 18.29 29.13 1.26
CA ARG A 244 18.71 30.29 0.48
C ARG A 244 20.12 30.80 0.81
N LYS A 245 20.73 30.32 1.89
CA LYS A 245 22.11 30.63 2.23
C LYS A 245 23.12 30.13 1.21
N ASN A 246 22.75 29.17 0.38
CA ASN A 246 23.54 28.66 -0.72
C ASN A 246 22.69 28.68 -1.99
N VAL A 247 23.15 29.29 -3.07
CA VAL A 247 22.41 29.43 -4.34
C VAL A 247 22.02 28.07 -4.93
N GLU A 248 22.90 27.08 -4.84
CA GLU A 248 22.61 25.73 -5.33
C GLU A 248 21.48 25.06 -4.54
N LEU A 249 21.45 25.30 -3.23
CA LEU A 249 20.38 24.78 -2.35
C LEU A 249 19.04 25.48 -2.57
N GLY A 250 19.01 26.70 -3.15
CA GLY A 250 17.78 27.39 -3.53
C GLY A 250 16.90 26.56 -4.49
N THR A 251 17.52 25.70 -5.31
CA THR A 251 16.79 24.83 -6.25
C THR A 251 16.03 23.68 -5.57
N ILE A 252 16.24 23.43 -4.29
CA ILE A 252 15.52 22.41 -3.50
C ILE A 252 14.05 22.76 -3.31
N CYS A 253 13.72 24.07 -3.31
CA CYS A 253 12.35 24.54 -3.19
C CYS A 253 12.04 25.55 -4.31
N LYS A 254 11.57 25.01 -5.45
CA LYS A 254 11.24 25.82 -6.64
C LYS A 254 9.77 26.23 -6.66
N ILE A 255 8.89 25.32 -6.25
CA ILE A 255 7.45 25.51 -6.30
C ILE A 255 6.82 25.04 -5.00
N ILE A 256 5.94 25.88 -4.45
CA ILE A 256 5.05 25.53 -3.34
C ILE A 256 3.61 25.59 -3.84
N THR A 257 2.85 24.49 -3.60
CA THR A 257 1.41 24.46 -3.85
C THR A 257 0.67 24.43 -2.51
N ALA A 258 -0.16 25.45 -2.26
CA ALA A 258 -1.01 25.57 -1.07
C ALA A 258 -2.50 25.40 -1.41
N ASP A 259 -3.37 25.23 -0.40
CA ASP A 259 -4.81 25.38 -0.61
C ASP A 259 -5.27 26.85 -0.41
N ASN A 260 -6.51 27.14 -0.83
CA ASN A 260 -7.08 28.49 -0.73
C ASN A 260 -7.67 28.78 0.66
N ARG A 261 -6.95 28.44 1.75
CA ARG A 261 -7.34 28.82 3.11
C ARG A 261 -6.75 30.16 3.51
N LEU A 262 -7.46 30.87 4.38
CA LEU A 262 -7.03 32.20 4.85
C LEU A 262 -5.67 32.19 5.55
N GLU A 263 -5.26 31.07 6.13
CA GLU A 263 -3.95 30.91 6.77
C GLU A 263 -2.77 30.98 5.79
N PHE A 264 -3.03 30.87 4.49
CA PHE A 264 -2.04 30.99 3.43
C PHE A 264 -2.14 32.29 2.62
N ALA A 265 -2.88 33.29 3.10
CA ALA A 265 -3.11 34.52 2.33
C ALA A 265 -1.83 35.29 2.04
N ASP A 266 -0.89 35.30 2.98
CA ASP A 266 0.30 36.14 2.91
C ASP A 266 1.54 35.43 2.33
N ILE A 267 1.43 34.11 2.01
CA ILE A 267 2.60 33.36 1.53
C ILE A 267 3.05 33.76 0.12
N SER A 268 2.16 34.32 -0.70
CA SER A 268 2.52 34.85 -2.02
C SER A 268 3.57 35.97 -1.97
N GLU A 269 3.71 36.63 -0.83
CA GLU A 269 4.77 37.62 -0.63
C GLU A 269 6.19 37.02 -0.54
N LEU A 270 6.29 35.69 -0.43
CA LEU A 270 7.57 34.95 -0.43
C LEU A 270 8.04 34.57 -1.83
N GLU A 271 7.23 34.83 -2.87
CA GLU A 271 7.63 34.60 -4.26
C GLU A 271 8.85 35.45 -4.63
N ASP A 272 9.77 34.83 -5.35
CA ASP A 272 10.92 35.46 -5.93
C ASP A 272 11.35 34.77 -7.24
N GLU A 273 12.49 35.10 -7.80
CA GLU A 273 13.01 34.53 -9.04
C GLU A 273 13.24 32.99 -8.93
N MET A 274 13.38 32.44 -7.71
CA MET A 274 13.70 31.05 -7.45
C MET A 274 12.50 30.24 -6.94
N LEU A 275 11.47 30.91 -6.41
CA LEU A 275 10.30 30.27 -5.77
C LEU A 275 8.99 30.80 -6.33
N LEU A 276 8.19 29.91 -6.89
CA LEU A 276 6.82 30.18 -7.32
C LEU A 276 5.81 29.55 -6.36
N ILE A 277 4.69 30.24 -6.12
CA ILE A 277 3.64 29.78 -5.21
C ILE A 277 2.31 29.70 -5.97
N TYR A 278 1.70 28.51 -5.96
CA TYR A 278 0.42 28.24 -6.59
C TYR A 278 -0.62 27.80 -5.56
N PHE A 279 -1.88 28.15 -5.84
CA PHE A 279 -3.01 27.79 -5.01
C PHE A 279 -3.90 26.77 -5.72
N ALA A 280 -4.17 25.66 -5.05
CA ALA A 280 -5.06 24.60 -5.53
C ALA A 280 -6.50 25.13 -5.64
N HIS A 281 -7.29 24.55 -6.56
CA HIS A 281 -8.69 24.93 -6.68
C HIS A 281 -9.47 24.66 -5.39
N PRO A 282 -10.43 25.51 -5.07
CA PRO A 282 -11.34 25.25 -3.96
C PRO A 282 -12.00 23.87 -4.13
N TYR A 283 -11.93 23.02 -3.10
CA TYR A 283 -12.50 21.66 -3.07
C TYR A 283 -11.82 20.57 -3.91
N SER A 284 -10.72 20.85 -4.56
CA SER A 284 -9.95 19.90 -5.36
C SER A 284 -8.93 19.14 -4.51
N ALA A 285 -9.42 18.44 -3.47
CA ALA A 285 -8.57 17.67 -2.55
C ALA A 285 -7.71 16.61 -3.28
N TRP A 286 -8.13 16.16 -4.47
CA TRP A 286 -7.35 15.21 -5.28
C TRP A 286 -6.06 15.80 -5.83
N GLU A 287 -5.99 17.11 -6.06
CA GLU A 287 -4.78 17.82 -6.51
C GLU A 287 -3.66 17.73 -5.45
N ARG A 288 -4.03 17.52 -4.19
CA ARG A 288 -3.16 17.45 -3.01
C ARG A 288 -3.29 16.15 -2.20
N GLY A 289 -3.77 15.08 -2.82
CA GLY A 289 -4.01 13.79 -2.16
C GLY A 289 -2.78 13.17 -1.49
N SER A 290 -1.58 13.59 -1.88
CA SER A 290 -0.34 13.13 -1.26
C SER A 290 -0.17 13.66 0.15
N ASN A 291 -0.47 14.93 0.38
CA ASN A 291 -0.33 15.57 1.67
C ASN A 291 -1.36 15.03 2.69
N GLU A 292 -2.62 14.86 2.28
CA GLU A 292 -3.65 14.25 3.13
C GLU A 292 -3.22 12.86 3.64
N ARG A 293 -2.62 12.04 2.76
CA ARG A 293 -2.14 10.72 3.13
C ARG A 293 -0.99 10.78 4.14
N HIS A 294 -0.04 11.72 3.98
CA HIS A 294 1.08 11.90 4.91
C HIS A 294 0.61 12.47 6.25
N ASN A 295 -0.30 13.44 6.24
CA ASN A 295 -0.97 13.90 7.44
C ASN A 295 -1.68 12.75 8.18
N GLY A 296 -2.27 11.80 7.44
CA GLY A 296 -2.86 10.58 7.99
C GLY A 296 -1.84 9.65 8.67
N LEU A 297 -0.59 9.56 8.16
CA LEU A 297 0.48 8.81 8.79
C LEU A 297 0.98 9.50 10.06
N PHE A 298 1.21 10.80 9.98
CA PHE A 298 1.60 11.63 11.11
C PHE A 298 0.61 11.53 12.27
N ARG A 299 -0.70 11.49 11.96
CA ARG A 299 -1.80 11.36 12.91
C ARG A 299 -1.85 10.03 13.68
N ARG A 300 -1.04 9.05 13.35
CA ARG A 300 -0.88 7.82 14.16
C ARG A 300 -0.22 8.10 15.49
N PHE A 301 0.73 9.04 15.51
CA PHE A 301 1.49 9.41 16.70
C PHE A 301 0.96 10.67 17.36
N ILE A 302 0.38 11.57 16.58
CA ILE A 302 -0.16 12.85 17.02
C ILE A 302 -1.66 12.89 16.63
N PRO A 303 -2.54 12.31 17.46
CA PRO A 303 -3.98 12.23 17.16
C PRO A 303 -4.65 13.61 17.20
N LYS A 304 -5.79 13.72 16.53
CA LYS A 304 -6.68 14.89 16.64
C LYS A 304 -7.20 15.05 18.06
N GLY A 305 -7.38 16.29 18.50
CA GLY A 305 -7.87 16.61 19.84
C GLY A 305 -6.78 16.87 20.89
N LYS A 306 -5.52 16.60 20.55
CA LYS A 306 -4.37 16.93 21.40
C LYS A 306 -3.80 18.29 20.99
N ARG A 307 -3.54 19.20 21.97
CA ARG A 307 -2.90 20.50 21.68
C ARG A 307 -1.51 20.30 21.10
N ILE A 308 -1.19 21.01 20.02
CA ILE A 308 0.14 20.98 19.38
C ILE A 308 1.19 21.55 20.31
N GLU A 309 0.87 22.61 21.05
CA GLU A 309 1.74 23.22 22.05
C GLU A 309 2.25 22.21 23.10
N SER A 310 1.38 21.26 23.53
CA SER A 310 1.73 20.25 24.52
C SER A 310 2.59 19.10 23.99
N ILE A 311 2.86 19.04 22.68
CA ILE A 311 3.67 17.98 22.09
C ILE A 311 5.14 18.34 22.28
N LEU A 312 5.86 17.45 22.92
CA LEU A 312 7.30 17.60 23.13
C LEU A 312 8.06 17.53 21.80
N GLU A 313 9.09 18.34 21.68
CA GLU A 313 9.89 18.44 20.45
C GLU A 313 10.47 17.08 20.00
N HIS A 314 10.96 16.28 20.95
CA HIS A 314 11.48 14.94 20.65
C HIS A 314 10.41 14.01 20.05
N THR A 315 9.13 14.16 20.45
CA THR A 315 8.01 13.38 19.90
C THR A 315 7.73 13.78 18.46
N LEU A 316 7.78 15.08 18.17
CA LEU A 316 7.64 15.60 16.83
C LEU A 316 8.74 15.08 15.91
N ARG A 317 10.00 15.21 16.33
CA ARG A 317 11.18 14.73 15.59
C ARG A 317 11.14 13.21 15.35
N ARG A 318 10.81 12.43 16.37
CA ARG A 318 10.65 10.98 16.26
C ARG A 318 9.56 10.60 15.24
N THR A 319 8.45 11.31 15.25
CA THR A 319 7.34 11.07 14.31
C THR A 319 7.76 11.39 12.88
N LEU A 320 8.45 12.52 12.66
CA LEU A 320 8.96 12.90 11.35
C LEU A 320 10.02 11.92 10.84
N HIS A 321 10.96 11.56 11.70
CA HIS A 321 11.96 10.53 11.39
C HIS A 321 11.29 9.23 10.94
N TRP A 322 10.27 8.77 11.67
CA TRP A 322 9.51 7.58 11.27
C TRP A 322 8.83 7.76 9.91
N CYS A 323 8.15 8.89 9.66
CA CYS A 323 7.48 9.16 8.39
C CYS A 323 8.47 9.14 7.21
N ASN A 324 9.68 9.66 7.42
CA ASN A 324 10.71 9.79 6.39
C ASN A 324 11.57 8.53 6.22
N ASN A 325 11.54 7.61 7.18
CA ASN A 325 12.25 6.33 7.10
C ASN A 325 11.33 5.12 6.86
N LEU A 326 10.04 5.35 6.56
CA LEU A 326 9.12 4.28 6.17
C LEU A 326 9.29 3.96 4.67
N PRO A 327 9.73 2.73 4.28
CA PRO A 327 9.88 2.36 2.88
C PRO A 327 8.57 2.48 2.10
N ARG A 328 8.63 3.05 0.90
CA ARG A 328 7.45 3.32 0.06
C ARG A 328 7.49 2.54 -1.23
N LYS A 329 6.45 1.79 -1.52
CA LYS A 329 6.31 1.06 -2.79
C LYS A 329 6.44 1.99 -4.01
N ILE A 330 5.85 3.20 -3.93
CA ILE A 330 5.93 4.22 -5.00
C ILE A 330 7.37 4.72 -5.25
N LEU A 331 8.26 4.57 -4.28
CA LEU A 331 9.69 4.88 -4.37
C LEU A 331 10.55 3.62 -4.57
N HIS A 332 9.95 2.54 -5.09
CA HIS A 332 10.62 1.24 -5.22
C HIS A 332 11.23 0.75 -3.91
N TYR A 333 10.48 0.95 -2.81
CA TYR A 333 10.86 0.62 -1.44
C TYR A 333 12.10 1.37 -0.90
N LYS A 334 12.47 2.49 -1.52
CA LYS A 334 13.32 3.50 -0.87
C LYS A 334 12.52 4.19 0.22
N THR A 335 13.23 4.71 1.21
CA THR A 335 12.64 5.65 2.17
C THR A 335 12.55 7.05 1.54
N PRO A 336 11.62 7.91 1.97
CA PRO A 336 11.59 9.30 1.54
C PRO A 336 12.91 10.04 1.76
N GLN A 337 13.59 9.77 2.88
CA GLN A 337 14.89 10.37 3.19
C GLN A 337 15.97 9.93 2.19
N GLU A 338 16.07 8.62 1.88
CA GLU A 338 17.00 8.14 0.85
C GLU A 338 16.74 8.77 -0.51
N ALA A 339 15.46 8.81 -0.94
CA ALA A 339 15.08 9.38 -2.23
C ALA A 339 15.37 10.88 -2.30
N PHE A 340 15.16 11.63 -1.21
CA PHE A 340 15.46 13.05 -1.13
C PHE A 340 16.96 13.31 -1.21
N LEU A 341 17.75 12.60 -0.42
CA LEU A 341 19.21 12.74 -0.43
C LEU A 341 19.83 12.41 -1.79
N GLU A 342 19.29 11.39 -2.48
CA GLU A 342 19.72 11.08 -3.86
C GLU A 342 19.48 12.25 -4.83
N GLU A 343 18.37 12.97 -4.70
CA GLU A 343 18.10 14.14 -5.55
C GLU A 343 18.96 15.33 -5.17
N VAL A 344 19.16 15.59 -3.87
CA VAL A 344 20.03 16.66 -3.39
C VAL A 344 21.48 16.42 -3.81
N ASN A 345 21.97 15.19 -3.73
CA ASN A 345 23.34 14.83 -4.18
C ASN A 345 23.58 15.09 -5.68
N LYS A 346 22.54 15.19 -6.50
CA LYS A 346 22.67 15.57 -7.91
C LYS A 346 22.88 17.08 -8.10
N ILE A 347 22.53 17.87 -7.09
CA ILE A 347 22.55 19.33 -7.10
C ILE A 347 23.82 19.83 -6.39
N VAL A 348 24.11 19.25 -5.23
CA VAL A 348 25.21 19.65 -4.34
C VAL A 348 25.91 18.42 -3.82
N ASP A 349 27.23 18.42 -3.81
CA ASP A 349 28.01 17.38 -3.13
C ASP A 349 27.84 17.51 -1.60
N LEU A 350 27.05 16.62 -1.01
CA LEU A 350 26.77 16.62 0.43
C LEU A 350 28.01 16.33 1.31
N SER A 351 29.12 15.89 0.71
CA SER A 351 30.39 15.75 1.44
C SER A 351 30.98 17.11 1.84
N THR A 352 30.63 18.18 1.11
CA THR A 352 31.14 19.54 1.30
C THR A 352 30.18 20.45 2.06
N VAL A 353 28.93 20.06 2.23
CA VAL A 353 27.88 20.87 2.87
C VAL A 353 27.27 20.15 4.04
N GLN A 354 27.37 20.74 5.23
CA GLN A 354 26.66 20.24 6.41
C GLN A 354 25.17 20.56 6.29
N PHE A 355 24.42 19.62 5.68
CA PHE A 355 23.00 19.80 5.39
C PHE A 355 22.18 19.32 6.59
N TYR A 356 21.81 20.25 7.45
CA TYR A 356 20.79 20.02 8.48
C TYR A 356 19.40 20.24 7.87
N ILE A 357 18.76 19.17 7.42
CA ILE A 357 17.31 19.23 7.28
C ILE A 357 16.79 19.41 8.71
N ALA A 358 16.20 20.56 9.01
CA ALA A 358 15.49 20.76 10.26
C ALA A 358 14.26 19.83 10.23
N ILE A 359 14.48 18.59 10.66
CA ILE A 359 13.47 17.56 10.83
C ILE A 359 13.02 17.56 12.28
#